data_da41ddbdde4401fdca1e922240acb871
#
_entry.id   da41ddbdde4401fdca1e922240acb871
#
_cell.length_a   1.000
_cell.length_b   1.000
_cell.length_c   1.000
_cell.angle_alpha   90.00
_cell.angle_beta   90.00
_cell.angle_gamma   90.00
#
_symmetry.space_group_name_H-M   'P 1'
#
loop_
_entity.id
_entity.type
_entity.pdbx_description
1 polymer ?
#
loop_
_entity_poly.entity_id
_entity_poly.type
_entity_poly.pdbx_seq_one_letter_code
_entity_poly.pdbx_strand_id
1 'polypeptide(L)'
;MSDSCCSPQSDRKNIEINNSIERSNHDDYSQAEFEKLEGGWFLMGSEEKYVFPGDGEGPVRKVYVDEFSISKYSVTISEFYKFIKETKYVTDAEKFGWSFVFFEQLNSSDQNESVQNAPWWIKVENANWNLPDGNNVGIDNFPDHPVTHISWRDAQEYCNWSGTRLPTEAEWEYAARGGLEQKKFPWGDELLIDGEIQCNIFDGEFPHQNNAPTERKFTTRVDEFNPNNFGLFNMVGNVWEWTH
;
A
#
# COMPACT_ATOMS: atom_id res chain seq x y z
N MET A 1 -5.88 8.24 26.09
CA MET A 1 -6.37 8.54 24.76
C MET A 1 -5.53 7.68 23.85
N SER A 2 -6.09 6.65 23.25
CA SER A 2 -5.35 5.77 22.35
C SER A 2 -5.32 6.47 21.00
N ASP A 3 -4.20 7.08 20.67
CA ASP A 3 -3.94 7.55 19.32
C ASP A 3 -3.73 6.32 18.45
N SER A 4 -4.80 5.89 17.79
CA SER A 4 -4.77 4.83 16.79
C SER A 4 -4.13 5.41 15.55
N CYS A 5 -3.03 4.79 15.11
CA CYS A 5 -2.34 5.14 13.88
C CYS A 5 -3.30 5.13 12.68
N CYS A 6 -3.33 6.21 11.97
CA CYS A 6 -3.76 6.54 10.60
C CYS A 6 -4.77 5.68 9.82
N SER A 7 -5.20 4.51 10.25
CA SER A 7 -6.16 3.67 9.52
C SER A 7 -7.61 3.87 10.01
N PRO A 8 -8.54 4.32 9.16
CA PRO A 8 -9.92 4.53 9.58
C PRO A 8 -10.67 3.20 9.76
N GLN A 9 -11.23 2.96 10.94
CA GLN A 9 -12.21 1.91 11.17
C GLN A 9 -13.62 2.44 10.90
N SER A 10 -14.42 1.71 10.13
CA SER A 10 -15.78 2.12 9.79
C SER A 10 -16.83 1.05 10.12
N ASP A 11 -17.95 1.47 10.69
CA ASP A 11 -19.18 0.66 10.81
C ASP A 11 -19.92 0.67 9.47
N ARG A 12 -19.67 -0.33 8.63
CA ARG A 12 -20.25 -0.44 7.28
C ARG A 12 -21.51 -1.30 7.27
N LYS A 13 -22.61 -0.79 6.70
CA LYS A 13 -23.84 -1.57 6.43
C LYS A 13 -23.79 -2.11 5.00
N ASN A 14 -24.25 -3.35 4.79
CA ASN A 14 -24.31 -3.96 3.45
C ASN A 14 -25.26 -3.19 2.52
N ILE A 15 -24.80 -2.89 1.31
CA ILE A 15 -25.56 -2.22 0.26
C ILE A 15 -25.51 -3.11 -1.00
N GLU A 16 -26.64 -3.28 -1.69
CA GLU A 16 -26.70 -3.99 -2.99
C GLU A 16 -26.25 -3.06 -4.12
N ILE A 17 -25.38 -3.56 -5.02
CA ILE A 17 -24.70 -2.77 -6.05
C ILE A 17 -25.21 -3.15 -7.44
N ASN A 18 -25.54 -2.12 -8.25
CA ASN A 18 -25.74 -2.24 -9.70
C ASN A 18 -24.48 -1.78 -10.43
N ASN A 19 -23.75 -2.71 -11.04
CA ASN A 19 -22.53 -2.41 -11.80
C ASN A 19 -22.65 -2.75 -13.28
N SER A 20 -22.48 -1.74 -14.13
CA SER A 20 -22.17 -1.91 -15.57
C SER A 20 -21.12 -0.87 -15.99
N ILE A 21 -19.84 -1.18 -15.81
CA ILE A 21 -18.74 -0.41 -16.40
C ILE A 21 -18.05 -1.34 -17.41
N GLU A 22 -18.06 -0.95 -18.70
CA GLU A 22 -17.29 -1.65 -19.74
C GLU A 22 -15.79 -1.39 -19.51
N ARG A 23 -15.01 -2.47 -19.47
CA ARG A 23 -13.57 -2.46 -19.20
C ARG A 23 -12.79 -2.62 -20.50
N SER A 24 -11.73 -1.82 -20.70
CA SER A 24 -10.87 -1.89 -21.88
C SER A 24 -10.03 -3.18 -21.95
N ASN A 25 -9.64 -3.60 -23.17
CA ASN A 25 -8.85 -4.82 -23.41
C ASN A 25 -7.35 -4.52 -23.21
N HIS A 26 -6.80 -4.92 -22.06
CA HIS A 26 -5.36 -4.99 -21.83
C HIS A 26 -4.93 -6.46 -21.69
N ASP A 27 -4.37 -7.05 -22.75
CA ASP A 27 -4.03 -8.48 -22.79
C ASP A 27 -2.54 -8.79 -22.55
N ASP A 28 -1.69 -7.79 -22.28
CA ASP A 28 -0.23 -7.96 -22.15
C ASP A 28 0.29 -7.38 -20.82
N TYR A 29 0.11 -8.16 -19.72
CA TYR A 29 0.56 -7.76 -18.39
C TYR A 29 1.67 -8.68 -17.87
N SER A 30 2.68 -8.07 -17.24
CA SER A 30 3.80 -8.79 -16.63
C SER A 30 3.32 -9.81 -15.59
N GLN A 31 4.00 -10.94 -15.52
CA GLN A 31 3.81 -11.93 -14.47
C GLN A 31 4.58 -11.46 -13.22
N ALA A 32 3.99 -11.60 -12.03
CA ALA A 32 4.66 -11.23 -10.78
C ALA A 32 6.07 -11.84 -10.68
N GLU A 33 7.06 -11.01 -10.37
CA GLU A 33 8.43 -11.43 -10.15
C GLU A 33 8.68 -11.64 -8.65
N PHE A 34 9.27 -12.78 -8.29
CA PHE A 34 9.57 -13.13 -6.91
C PHE A 34 11.06 -13.19 -6.65
N GLU A 35 11.47 -12.68 -5.49
CA GLU A 35 12.78 -12.91 -4.91
C GLU A 35 12.71 -14.02 -3.85
N LYS A 36 13.68 -14.93 -3.93
CA LYS A 36 13.86 -15.98 -2.94
C LYS A 36 14.80 -15.49 -1.85
N LEU A 37 14.31 -15.43 -0.61
CA LEU A 37 15.07 -15.02 0.55
C LEU A 37 15.39 -16.25 1.42
N GLU A 38 16.65 -16.36 1.83
CA GLU A 38 17.16 -17.51 2.61
C GLU A 38 16.62 -17.55 4.05
N GLY A 39 16.04 -16.43 4.51
CA GLY A 39 15.63 -16.29 5.89
C GLY A 39 16.80 -16.15 6.85
N GLY A 40 16.57 -16.43 8.14
CA GLY A 40 17.59 -16.34 9.18
C GLY A 40 17.17 -15.54 10.40
N TRP A 41 18.12 -15.29 11.29
CA TRP A 41 17.90 -14.45 12.47
C TRP A 41 18.04 -12.97 12.14
N PHE A 42 17.11 -12.14 12.62
CA PHE A 42 17.22 -10.69 12.55
C PHE A 42 16.66 -10.01 13.80
N LEU A 43 16.94 -8.74 13.97
CA LEU A 43 16.37 -7.91 15.03
C LEU A 43 15.14 -7.20 14.50
N MET A 44 13.97 -7.67 14.89
CA MET A 44 12.66 -7.13 14.54
C MET A 44 12.23 -6.05 15.51
N GLY A 45 11.58 -5.02 14.99
CA GLY A 45 11.05 -3.91 15.77
C GLY A 45 12.00 -2.73 15.92
N SER A 46 11.57 -1.72 16.66
CA SER A 46 12.33 -0.49 16.91
C SER A 46 12.15 -0.01 18.34
N GLU A 47 13.20 0.63 18.90
CA GLU A 47 13.19 1.36 20.19
C GLU A 47 13.49 2.85 19.98
N GLU A 48 13.42 3.34 18.78
CA GLU A 48 13.69 4.72 18.45
C GLU A 48 12.63 5.67 19.04
N LYS A 49 13.02 6.89 19.34
CA LYS A 49 12.16 7.87 20.05
C LYS A 49 10.95 8.35 19.25
N TYR A 50 10.95 8.09 17.93
CA TYR A 50 9.87 8.50 17.02
C TYR A 50 8.83 7.40 16.78
N VAL A 51 9.00 6.21 17.38
CA VAL A 51 7.98 5.15 17.31
C VAL A 51 6.74 5.53 18.12
N PHE A 52 5.57 5.09 17.66
CA PHE A 52 4.32 5.30 18.36
C PHE A 52 4.12 4.20 19.42
N PRO A 53 4.06 4.54 20.73
CA PRO A 53 3.97 3.51 21.78
C PRO A 53 2.76 2.60 21.68
N GLY A 54 1.70 3.04 20.97
CA GLY A 54 0.46 2.28 20.77
C GLY A 54 0.52 1.25 19.64
N ASP A 55 1.51 1.34 18.75
CA ASP A 55 1.55 0.56 17.50
C ASP A 55 2.31 -0.77 17.64
N GLY A 56 2.95 -1.00 18.80
CA GLY A 56 3.63 -2.28 19.10
C GLY A 56 4.94 -2.50 18.35
N GLU A 57 5.56 -1.43 17.83
CA GLU A 57 6.83 -1.47 17.10
C GLU A 57 8.01 -1.98 17.94
N GLY A 58 7.95 -1.82 19.26
CA GLY A 58 8.93 -2.29 20.24
C GLY A 58 8.37 -3.34 21.19
N PRO A 59 9.22 -3.95 22.04
CA PRO A 59 10.68 -3.82 22.05
C PRO A 59 11.35 -4.53 20.88
N VAL A 60 12.62 -4.18 20.61
CA VAL A 60 13.45 -4.93 19.65
C VAL A 60 13.59 -6.37 20.14
N ARG A 61 13.33 -7.33 19.25
CA ARG A 61 13.38 -8.77 19.55
C ARG A 61 14.09 -9.54 18.44
N LYS A 62 14.83 -10.58 18.84
CA LYS A 62 15.48 -11.46 17.89
C LYS A 62 14.47 -12.48 17.38
N VAL A 63 14.21 -12.49 16.07
CA VAL A 63 13.24 -13.36 15.40
C VAL A 63 13.96 -14.20 14.33
N TYR A 64 13.51 -15.42 14.14
CA TYR A 64 13.95 -16.28 13.05
C TYR A 64 12.85 -16.39 12.01
N VAL A 65 13.22 -16.21 10.76
CA VAL A 65 12.34 -16.37 9.59
C VAL A 65 12.89 -17.50 8.74
N ASP A 66 12.02 -18.46 8.38
CA ASP A 66 12.37 -19.52 7.44
C ASP A 66 12.56 -18.97 6.01
N GLU A 67 13.15 -19.78 5.13
CA GLU A 67 13.24 -19.48 3.71
C GLU A 67 11.84 -19.24 3.12
N PHE A 68 11.69 -18.16 2.33
CA PHE A 68 10.44 -17.83 1.63
C PHE A 68 10.70 -17.06 0.33
N SER A 69 9.67 -16.94 -0.49
CA SER A 69 9.71 -16.07 -1.67
C SER A 69 8.71 -14.93 -1.50
N ILE A 70 9.13 -13.72 -1.87
CA ILE A 70 8.30 -12.52 -1.80
C ILE A 70 8.30 -11.81 -3.16
N SER A 71 7.18 -11.20 -3.54
CA SER A 71 7.11 -10.38 -4.74
C SER A 71 8.07 -9.20 -4.65
N LYS A 72 8.77 -8.87 -5.75
CA LYS A 72 9.65 -7.70 -5.84
C LYS A 72 8.93 -6.39 -5.64
N TYR A 73 7.65 -6.38 -6.00
CA TYR A 73 6.80 -5.19 -6.06
C TYR A 73 5.50 -5.43 -5.31
N SER A 74 4.88 -4.35 -4.85
CA SER A 74 3.47 -4.38 -4.49
C SER A 74 2.62 -4.83 -5.67
N VAL A 75 1.49 -5.50 -5.42
CA VAL A 75 0.57 -5.93 -6.49
C VAL A 75 0.13 -4.73 -7.30
N THR A 76 0.36 -4.79 -8.62
CA THR A 76 0.01 -3.72 -9.55
C THR A 76 -1.47 -3.72 -9.89
N ILE A 77 -1.95 -2.57 -10.37
CA ILE A 77 -3.31 -2.43 -10.92
C ILE A 77 -3.55 -3.45 -12.05
N SER A 78 -2.57 -3.67 -12.92
CA SER A 78 -2.69 -4.61 -14.04
C SER A 78 -2.82 -6.06 -13.57
N GLU A 79 -2.06 -6.48 -12.55
CA GLU A 79 -2.18 -7.82 -11.98
C GLU A 79 -3.52 -8.03 -11.28
N PHE A 80 -3.96 -7.02 -10.51
CA PHE A 80 -5.26 -7.08 -9.84
C PHE A 80 -6.43 -7.07 -10.84
N TYR A 81 -6.33 -6.30 -11.93
CA TYR A 81 -7.30 -6.34 -13.02
C TYR A 81 -7.45 -7.73 -13.63
N LYS A 82 -6.33 -8.46 -13.84
CA LYS A 82 -6.36 -9.84 -14.33
C LYS A 82 -7.14 -10.75 -13.37
N PHE A 83 -6.89 -10.65 -12.07
CA PHE A 83 -7.65 -11.36 -11.05
C PHE A 83 -9.16 -11.08 -11.17
N ILE A 84 -9.55 -9.80 -11.20
CA ILE A 84 -10.97 -9.40 -11.34
C ILE A 84 -11.56 -9.90 -12.67
N LYS A 85 -10.84 -9.82 -13.78
CA LYS A 85 -11.29 -10.28 -15.09
C LYS A 85 -11.61 -11.79 -15.10
N GLU A 86 -10.75 -12.59 -14.47
CA GLU A 86 -10.90 -14.04 -14.42
C GLU A 86 -11.94 -14.52 -13.42
N THR A 87 -11.97 -13.94 -12.23
CA THR A 87 -12.82 -14.43 -11.12
C THR A 87 -14.19 -13.75 -11.04
N LYS A 88 -14.32 -12.53 -11.62
CA LYS A 88 -15.47 -11.64 -11.43
C LYS A 88 -15.68 -11.25 -9.94
N TYR A 89 -14.59 -11.30 -9.16
CA TYR A 89 -14.64 -10.89 -7.77
C TYR A 89 -15.08 -9.43 -7.66
N VAL A 90 -15.86 -9.13 -6.66
CA VAL A 90 -16.31 -7.77 -6.31
C VAL A 90 -15.65 -7.40 -4.99
N THR A 91 -14.87 -6.33 -4.98
CA THR A 91 -14.13 -5.88 -3.78
C THR A 91 -15.05 -5.31 -2.70
N ASP A 92 -14.54 -5.21 -1.49
CA ASP A 92 -15.29 -4.63 -0.37
C ASP A 92 -15.65 -3.16 -0.65
N ALA A 93 -14.74 -2.37 -1.25
CA ALA A 93 -15.04 -0.99 -1.62
C ALA A 93 -16.16 -0.91 -2.66
N GLU A 94 -16.19 -1.80 -3.66
CA GLU A 94 -17.27 -1.91 -4.63
C GLU A 94 -18.60 -2.30 -3.96
N LYS A 95 -18.58 -3.29 -3.04
CA LYS A 95 -19.77 -3.73 -2.28
C LYS A 95 -20.35 -2.61 -1.41
N PHE A 96 -19.50 -1.81 -0.80
CA PHE A 96 -19.94 -0.69 0.05
C PHE A 96 -20.32 0.56 -0.74
N GLY A 97 -19.86 0.66 -1.98
CA GLY A 97 -20.11 1.80 -2.84
C GLY A 97 -19.29 3.04 -2.50
N TRP A 98 -18.24 2.90 -1.65
CA TRP A 98 -17.36 4.00 -1.27
C TRP A 98 -16.04 3.51 -0.67
N SER A 99 -15.05 4.41 -0.64
CA SER A 99 -13.80 4.19 0.09
C SER A 99 -13.25 5.52 0.61
N PHE A 100 -12.13 5.45 1.36
CA PHE A 100 -11.41 6.64 1.81
C PHE A 100 -10.38 7.06 0.77
N VAL A 101 -10.35 8.37 0.50
CA VAL A 101 -9.39 9.01 -0.41
C VAL A 101 -8.64 10.09 0.37
N PHE A 102 -7.34 10.20 0.15
CA PHE A 102 -6.55 11.27 0.74
C PHE A 102 -6.96 12.62 0.12
N PHE A 103 -7.17 13.64 0.94
CA PHE A 103 -7.82 14.89 0.51
C PHE A 103 -7.11 15.61 -0.64
N GLU A 104 -5.77 15.51 -0.75
CA GLU A 104 -5.02 16.12 -1.86
C GLU A 104 -5.30 15.48 -3.22
N GLN A 105 -5.88 14.30 -3.24
CA GLN A 105 -6.28 13.59 -4.47
C GLN A 105 -7.64 14.04 -4.99
N LEU A 106 -8.36 14.89 -4.23
CA LEU A 106 -9.68 15.37 -4.57
C LEU A 106 -9.66 16.81 -5.07
N ASN A 107 -10.56 17.12 -6.01
CA ASN A 107 -10.80 18.50 -6.38
C ASN A 107 -11.52 19.23 -5.23
N SER A 108 -11.21 20.50 -5.02
CA SER A 108 -11.71 21.35 -3.93
C SER A 108 -13.24 21.52 -3.86
N SER A 109 -13.99 21.02 -4.86
CA SER A 109 -15.46 21.05 -4.92
C SER A 109 -16.14 19.88 -4.19
N ASP A 110 -15.39 18.85 -3.87
CA ASP A 110 -15.94 17.60 -3.31
C ASP A 110 -16.04 17.72 -1.79
N GLN A 111 -17.12 18.34 -1.28
CA GLN A 111 -17.42 18.42 0.15
C GLN A 111 -17.94 17.07 0.64
N ASN A 112 -17.01 16.17 0.93
CA ASN A 112 -17.31 14.83 1.44
C ASN A 112 -17.05 14.74 2.95
N GLU A 113 -17.59 13.72 3.58
CA GLU A 113 -17.47 13.44 5.00
C GLU A 113 -16.03 13.02 5.34
N SER A 114 -15.36 13.78 6.24
CA SER A 114 -14.02 13.44 6.71
C SER A 114 -14.06 12.54 7.94
N VAL A 115 -13.01 11.75 8.16
CA VAL A 115 -12.85 10.93 9.37
C VAL A 115 -12.54 11.82 10.57
N GLN A 116 -13.29 11.69 11.66
CA GLN A 116 -13.24 12.59 12.83
C GLN A 116 -11.82 12.78 13.43
N ASN A 117 -11.03 11.70 13.51
CA ASN A 117 -9.68 11.74 14.10
C ASN A 117 -8.56 11.70 13.04
N ALA A 118 -8.92 11.69 11.75
CA ALA A 118 -7.99 11.65 10.63
C ALA A 118 -8.60 12.45 9.46
N PRO A 119 -8.74 13.80 9.61
CA PRO A 119 -9.52 14.62 8.68
C PRO A 119 -8.93 14.70 7.26
N TRP A 120 -7.72 14.20 7.05
CA TRP A 120 -7.10 14.03 5.73
C TRP A 120 -7.66 12.84 4.94
N TRP A 121 -8.41 11.93 5.56
CA TRP A 121 -9.16 10.88 4.89
C TRP A 121 -10.59 11.30 4.66
N ILE A 122 -10.99 11.34 3.40
CA ILE A 122 -12.31 11.74 2.95
C ILE A 122 -13.06 10.51 2.44
N LYS A 123 -14.30 10.31 2.93
CA LYS A 123 -15.19 9.30 2.39
C LYS A 123 -15.67 9.75 1.01
N VAL A 124 -15.40 8.94 -0.02
CA VAL A 124 -15.76 9.26 -1.41
C VAL A 124 -16.62 8.13 -1.99
N GLU A 125 -17.82 8.50 -2.46
CA GLU A 125 -18.71 7.58 -3.13
C GLU A 125 -18.08 7.05 -4.44
N ASN A 126 -18.30 5.78 -4.73
CA ASN A 126 -17.74 5.03 -5.86
C ASN A 126 -16.23 4.86 -5.88
N ALA A 127 -15.48 5.42 -4.92
CA ALA A 127 -14.03 5.18 -4.84
C ALA A 127 -13.76 3.68 -4.61
N ASN A 128 -12.95 3.10 -5.47
CA ASN A 128 -12.56 1.69 -5.45
C ASN A 128 -11.26 1.49 -6.25
N TRP A 129 -10.78 0.27 -6.34
CA TRP A 129 -9.54 -0.08 -7.06
C TRP A 129 -9.50 0.39 -8.53
N ASN A 130 -10.66 0.51 -9.20
CA ASN A 130 -10.78 0.91 -10.61
C ASN A 130 -11.05 2.42 -10.78
N LEU A 131 -11.54 3.08 -9.74
CA LEU A 131 -11.81 4.52 -9.68
C LEU A 131 -11.28 5.08 -8.36
N PRO A 132 -9.94 5.29 -8.23
CA PRO A 132 -9.35 5.66 -6.95
C PRO A 132 -9.85 7.00 -6.37
N ASP A 133 -10.24 7.97 -7.20
CA ASP A 133 -10.83 9.25 -6.79
C ASP A 133 -12.38 9.25 -6.80
N GLY A 134 -12.99 8.12 -7.14
CA GLY A 134 -14.44 7.94 -7.21
C GLY A 134 -15.11 8.47 -8.50
N ASN A 135 -14.41 9.23 -9.36
CA ASN A 135 -15.08 9.92 -10.46
C ASN A 135 -14.37 9.87 -11.83
N ASN A 136 -13.07 10.15 -11.90
CA ASN A 136 -12.47 10.55 -13.17
C ASN A 136 -11.15 9.86 -13.52
N VAL A 137 -10.45 9.30 -12.56
CA VAL A 137 -9.16 8.67 -12.79
C VAL A 137 -9.35 7.18 -12.92
N GLY A 138 -9.51 6.71 -14.16
CA GLY A 138 -9.51 5.29 -14.45
C GLY A 138 -8.09 4.71 -14.42
N ILE A 139 -7.99 3.45 -14.07
CA ILE A 139 -6.73 2.71 -13.94
C ILE A 139 -5.94 2.55 -15.25
N ASP A 140 -6.55 2.78 -16.41
CA ASP A 140 -5.94 2.55 -17.72
C ASP A 140 -4.66 3.37 -17.95
N ASN A 141 -4.48 4.45 -17.18
CA ASN A 141 -3.30 5.31 -17.27
C ASN A 141 -2.17 4.91 -16.32
N PHE A 142 -2.42 3.96 -15.38
CA PHE A 142 -1.52 3.64 -14.30
C PHE A 142 -1.34 2.12 -14.06
N PRO A 143 -1.13 1.30 -15.12
CA PRO A 143 -1.11 -0.16 -15.00
C PRO A 143 -0.04 -0.69 -14.05
N ASP A 144 1.11 0.03 -13.95
CA ASP A 144 2.28 -0.33 -13.16
C ASP A 144 2.31 0.36 -11.78
N HIS A 145 1.22 1.03 -11.38
CA HIS A 145 1.08 1.55 -10.02
C HIS A 145 0.49 0.48 -9.09
N PRO A 146 0.76 0.55 -7.78
CA PRO A 146 0.16 -0.38 -6.83
C PRO A 146 -1.36 -0.22 -6.81
N VAL A 147 -2.06 -1.33 -6.67
CA VAL A 147 -3.51 -1.31 -6.50
C VAL A 147 -3.86 -0.78 -5.10
N THR A 148 -4.85 0.11 -5.03
CA THR A 148 -5.33 0.73 -3.79
C THR A 148 -6.81 0.42 -3.53
N HIS A 149 -7.37 0.87 -2.40
CA HIS A 149 -8.75 0.60 -1.97
C HIS A 149 -9.07 -0.89 -1.79
N ILE A 150 -8.07 -1.65 -1.37
CA ILE A 150 -8.11 -3.10 -1.16
C ILE A 150 -8.22 -3.39 0.34
N SER A 151 -9.26 -4.12 0.76
CA SER A 151 -9.34 -4.65 2.11
C SER A 151 -8.42 -5.85 2.30
N TRP A 152 -8.15 -6.22 3.56
CA TRP A 152 -7.42 -7.45 3.87
C TRP A 152 -8.10 -8.69 3.25
N ARG A 153 -9.43 -8.75 3.20
CA ARG A 153 -10.16 -9.85 2.55
C ARG A 153 -9.94 -9.86 1.04
N ASP A 154 -9.96 -8.71 0.39
CA ASP A 154 -9.69 -8.61 -1.05
C ASP A 154 -8.28 -9.11 -1.36
N ALA A 155 -7.29 -8.75 -0.52
CA ALA A 155 -5.92 -9.23 -0.64
C ALA A 155 -5.81 -10.75 -0.46
N GLN A 156 -6.54 -11.34 0.50
CA GLN A 156 -6.60 -12.79 0.69
C GLN A 156 -7.20 -13.51 -0.53
N GLU A 157 -8.27 -12.97 -1.12
CA GLU A 157 -8.89 -13.56 -2.32
C GLU A 157 -7.96 -13.48 -3.54
N TYR A 158 -7.21 -12.38 -3.68
CA TYR A 158 -6.14 -12.27 -4.68
C TYR A 158 -5.06 -13.34 -4.46
N CYS A 159 -4.61 -13.50 -3.22
CA CYS A 159 -3.61 -14.53 -2.86
C CYS A 159 -4.11 -15.95 -3.17
N ASN A 160 -5.37 -16.26 -2.81
CA ASN A 160 -5.98 -17.57 -3.12
C ASN A 160 -6.01 -17.84 -4.63
N TRP A 161 -6.37 -16.85 -5.44
CA TRP A 161 -6.40 -16.98 -6.89
C TRP A 161 -5.00 -17.15 -7.50
N SER A 162 -4.01 -16.38 -7.03
CA SER A 162 -2.63 -16.40 -7.54
C SER A 162 -1.80 -17.57 -7.04
N GLY A 163 -2.31 -18.35 -6.05
CA GLY A 163 -1.56 -19.43 -5.41
C GLY A 163 -0.46 -18.93 -4.47
N THR A 164 -0.62 -17.71 -3.93
CA THR A 164 0.29 -17.08 -2.99
C THR A 164 -0.35 -16.89 -1.61
N ARG A 165 0.31 -16.19 -0.73
CA ARG A 165 -0.22 -15.76 0.57
C ARG A 165 0.31 -14.38 0.92
N LEU A 166 -0.34 -13.70 1.84
CA LEU A 166 0.24 -12.53 2.49
C LEU A 166 1.50 -12.93 3.28
N PRO A 167 2.52 -12.08 3.34
CA PRO A 167 3.66 -12.30 4.22
C PRO A 167 3.20 -12.15 5.68
N THR A 168 3.85 -12.83 6.59
CA THR A 168 3.75 -12.47 8.01
C THR A 168 4.47 -11.13 8.23
N GLU A 169 4.12 -10.43 9.31
CA GLU A 169 4.81 -9.19 9.70
C GLU A 169 6.34 -9.37 9.79
N ALA A 170 6.78 -10.52 10.37
CA ALA A 170 8.20 -10.85 10.50
C ALA A 170 8.88 -11.08 9.14
N GLU A 171 8.23 -11.75 8.20
CA GLU A 171 8.74 -11.94 6.84
C GLU A 171 8.83 -10.60 6.11
N TRP A 172 7.79 -9.77 6.24
CA TRP A 172 7.75 -8.46 5.61
C TRP A 172 8.86 -7.55 6.14
N GLU A 173 9.04 -7.46 7.48
CA GLU A 173 10.08 -6.62 8.07
C GLU A 173 11.49 -7.15 7.74
N TYR A 174 11.70 -8.49 7.78
CA TYR A 174 12.95 -9.10 7.33
C TYR A 174 13.30 -8.68 5.89
N ALA A 175 12.32 -8.77 5.00
CA ALA A 175 12.45 -8.40 3.60
C ALA A 175 12.73 -6.90 3.44
N ALA A 176 11.99 -6.04 4.14
CA ALA A 176 12.13 -4.59 4.10
C ALA A 176 13.53 -4.13 4.55
N ARG A 177 14.11 -4.77 5.56
CA ARG A 177 15.45 -4.42 6.05
C ARG A 177 16.57 -4.70 5.05
N GLY A 178 16.36 -5.55 4.05
CA GLY A 178 17.38 -5.80 3.01
C GLY A 178 18.73 -6.27 3.57
N GLY A 179 18.75 -7.01 4.71
CA GLY A 179 19.96 -7.45 5.39
C GLY A 179 20.65 -6.39 6.26
N LEU A 180 20.11 -5.19 6.36
CA LEU A 180 20.63 -4.13 7.23
C LEU A 180 20.06 -4.26 8.65
N GLU A 181 20.96 -4.34 9.65
CA GLU A 181 20.54 -4.45 11.05
C GLU A 181 20.17 -3.08 11.64
N GLN A 182 18.95 -2.94 12.14
CA GLN A 182 18.44 -1.77 12.88
C GLN A 182 18.65 -0.43 12.17
N LYS A 183 18.67 -0.41 10.85
CA LYS A 183 18.67 0.83 10.07
C LYS A 183 17.25 1.40 9.96
N LYS A 184 17.14 2.73 9.82
CA LYS A 184 15.87 3.46 9.71
C LYS A 184 15.14 3.15 8.41
N PHE A 185 15.90 3.01 7.34
CA PHE A 185 15.38 2.80 6.00
C PHE A 185 16.03 1.57 5.35
N PRO A 186 15.41 0.99 4.31
CA PRO A 186 15.97 -0.12 3.54
C PRO A 186 17.35 0.13 2.92
N TRP A 187 17.82 1.38 2.91
CA TRP A 187 19.11 1.83 2.37
C TRP A 187 20.08 2.41 3.41
N GLY A 188 19.67 2.57 4.68
CA GLY A 188 20.53 3.11 5.73
C GLY A 188 19.80 4.01 6.74
N ASP A 189 20.50 4.98 7.29
CA ASP A 189 19.96 5.86 8.35
C ASP A 189 19.47 7.22 7.83
N GLU A 190 19.91 7.62 6.64
CA GLU A 190 19.58 8.93 6.08
C GLU A 190 18.41 8.83 5.10
N LEU A 191 17.46 9.75 5.20
CA LEU A 191 16.30 9.81 4.29
C LEU A 191 16.74 10.10 2.85
N LEU A 192 17.77 10.93 2.68
CA LEU A 192 18.28 11.36 1.40
C LEU A 192 19.54 10.59 1.02
N ILE A 193 19.63 10.14 -0.24
CA ILE A 193 20.87 9.71 -0.86
C ILE A 193 21.21 10.73 -1.96
N ASP A 194 22.42 11.29 -1.90
CA ASP A 194 22.89 12.32 -2.83
C ASP A 194 21.93 13.52 -2.99
N GLY A 195 21.18 13.82 -1.92
CA GLY A 195 20.21 14.92 -1.88
C GLY A 195 18.81 14.57 -2.39
N GLU A 196 18.56 13.31 -2.79
CA GLU A 196 17.28 12.83 -3.33
C GLU A 196 16.57 11.90 -2.36
N ILE A 197 15.25 12.08 -2.17
CA ILE A 197 14.39 11.19 -1.40
C ILE A 197 14.25 9.86 -2.17
N GLN A 198 14.44 8.74 -1.45
CA GLN A 198 14.47 7.39 -2.04
C GLN A 198 13.13 6.64 -1.94
N CYS A 199 12.04 7.31 -1.58
CA CYS A 199 10.71 6.71 -1.47
C CYS A 199 9.63 7.74 -1.76
N ASN A 200 8.42 7.27 -2.06
CA ASN A 200 7.27 8.17 -2.20
C ASN A 200 6.62 8.41 -0.83
N ILE A 201 6.80 9.59 -0.29
CA ILE A 201 6.27 10.03 1.01
C ILE A 201 5.70 11.44 0.90
N PHE A 202 4.91 11.82 1.90
CA PHE A 202 4.52 13.21 2.10
C PHE A 202 5.75 14.02 2.50
N ASP A 203 6.13 15.00 1.68
CA ASP A 203 7.31 15.84 1.89
C ASP A 203 6.88 17.21 2.42
N GLY A 204 7.00 17.44 3.71
CA GLY A 204 6.67 18.71 4.32
C GLY A 204 5.93 18.62 5.65
N GLU A 205 5.08 19.61 5.94
CA GLU A 205 4.31 19.71 7.19
C GLU A 205 2.95 19.00 7.03
N PHE A 206 2.90 17.72 7.44
CA PHE A 206 1.67 16.93 7.36
C PHE A 206 0.59 17.43 8.33
N PRO A 207 -0.68 17.52 7.90
CA PRO A 207 -1.21 17.30 6.56
C PRO A 207 -1.32 18.59 5.73
N HIS A 208 -0.68 19.70 6.14
CA HIS A 208 -0.98 21.07 5.68
C HIS A 208 -0.20 21.50 4.45
N GLN A 209 1.03 21.04 4.30
CA GLN A 209 1.90 21.47 3.20
C GLN A 209 2.72 20.29 2.67
N ASN A 210 2.40 19.86 1.47
CA ASN A 210 3.14 18.83 0.75
C ASN A 210 4.00 19.48 -0.35
N ASN A 211 5.32 19.39 -0.21
CA ASN A 211 6.29 19.93 -1.16
C ASN A 211 6.69 18.91 -2.24
N ALA A 212 6.18 17.67 -2.16
CA ALA A 212 6.45 16.66 -3.16
C ALA A 212 6.05 17.13 -4.57
N PRO A 213 6.78 16.75 -5.62
CA PRO A 213 6.38 16.97 -7.00
C PRO A 213 4.94 16.44 -7.24
N THR A 214 4.20 17.08 -8.13
CA THR A 214 2.78 16.74 -8.38
C THR A 214 2.58 15.26 -8.70
N GLU A 215 3.47 14.66 -9.47
CA GLU A 215 3.49 13.26 -9.85
C GLU A 215 3.74 12.30 -8.67
N ARG A 216 4.28 12.79 -7.55
CA ARG A 216 4.53 12.04 -6.30
C ARG A 216 3.52 12.33 -5.19
N LYS A 217 2.51 13.14 -5.45
CA LYS A 217 1.40 13.37 -4.50
C LYS A 217 0.38 12.23 -4.46
N PHE A 218 0.50 11.31 -5.41
CA PHE A 218 -0.26 10.08 -5.55
C PHE A 218 0.67 8.88 -5.39
N THR A 219 0.18 7.68 -5.71
CA THR A 219 1.06 6.52 -5.87
C THR A 219 2.01 6.75 -7.03
N THR A 220 3.20 6.18 -6.96
CA THR A 220 4.16 6.10 -8.07
C THR A 220 4.22 4.67 -8.60
N ARG A 221 4.88 4.46 -9.73
CA ARG A 221 5.16 3.13 -10.28
C ARG A 221 5.82 2.26 -9.21
N VAL A 222 5.54 0.96 -9.25
CA VAL A 222 6.09 0.01 -8.27
C VAL A 222 7.61 -0.14 -8.37
N ASP A 223 8.23 0.29 -9.45
CA ASP A 223 9.66 0.25 -9.74
C ASP A 223 10.35 1.64 -9.75
N GLU A 224 9.67 2.69 -9.26
CA GLU A 224 10.13 4.09 -9.38
C GLU A 224 11.46 4.36 -8.66
N PHE A 225 11.72 3.72 -7.53
CA PHE A 225 12.92 3.93 -6.72
C PHE A 225 13.89 2.76 -6.80
N ASN A 226 15.07 2.92 -6.22
CA ASN A 226 16.05 1.84 -6.16
C ASN A 226 15.57 0.72 -5.22
N PRO A 227 15.80 -0.55 -5.57
CA PRO A 227 15.51 -1.66 -4.68
C PRO A 227 16.46 -1.69 -3.48
N ASN A 228 16.04 -2.35 -2.41
CA ASN A 228 16.94 -2.67 -1.31
C ASN A 228 17.94 -3.78 -1.71
N ASN A 229 18.83 -4.18 -0.79
CA ASN A 229 19.88 -5.18 -1.10
C ASN A 229 19.33 -6.59 -1.40
N PHE A 230 18.03 -6.84 -1.14
CA PHE A 230 17.36 -8.08 -1.52
C PHE A 230 16.62 -7.96 -2.88
N GLY A 231 16.76 -6.86 -3.58
CA GLY A 231 16.13 -6.63 -4.88
C GLY A 231 14.65 -6.24 -4.78
N LEU A 232 14.17 -5.81 -3.61
CA LEU A 232 12.78 -5.47 -3.34
C LEU A 232 12.57 -3.96 -3.41
N PHE A 233 11.50 -3.54 -4.06
CA PHE A 233 11.17 -2.15 -4.34
C PHE A 233 10.12 -1.62 -3.37
N ASN A 234 10.17 -0.31 -3.11
CA ASN A 234 9.15 0.42 -2.34
C ASN A 234 8.78 -0.20 -0.99
N MET A 235 9.75 -0.85 -0.32
CA MET A 235 9.53 -1.40 1.03
C MET A 235 9.32 -0.31 2.10
N VAL A 236 9.31 0.95 1.72
CA VAL A 236 8.95 2.12 2.52
C VAL A 236 8.27 3.14 1.60
N GLY A 237 7.17 3.72 2.06
CA GLY A 237 6.41 4.71 1.31
C GLY A 237 5.49 4.10 0.24
N ASN A 238 5.00 4.92 -0.63
CA ASN A 238 4.08 4.65 -1.73
C ASN A 238 2.69 4.16 -1.28
N VAL A 239 2.57 2.94 -0.75
CA VAL A 239 1.33 2.37 -0.19
C VAL A 239 1.61 1.59 1.09
N TRP A 240 0.61 1.46 1.92
CA TRP A 240 0.62 0.47 3.01
C TRP A 240 0.33 -0.91 2.45
N GLU A 241 0.95 -1.92 3.05
CA GLU A 241 0.82 -3.29 2.62
C GLU A 241 0.22 -4.16 3.72
N TRP A 242 -0.70 -5.05 3.33
CA TRP A 242 -1.31 -5.99 4.24
C TRP A 242 -0.36 -7.15 4.58
N THR A 243 -0.33 -7.52 5.85
CA THR A 243 0.30 -8.74 6.37
C THR A 243 -0.76 -9.72 6.88
N HIS A 244 -0.30 -10.97 7.14
CA HIS A 244 -1.17 -12.06 7.64
C HIS A 244 -1.43 -11.92 9.14
#